data_6abaa1fdd504ce75aa1a648e989cf66f
#
_entry.id   6abaa1fdd504ce75aa1a648e989cf66f
#
_cell.length_a   1.000
_cell.length_b   1.000
_cell.length_c   1.000
_cell.angle_alpha   90.00
_cell.angle_beta   90.00
_cell.angle_gamma   90.00
#
_symmetry.space_group_name_H-M   'P 1'
#
loop_
_entity.id
_entity.type
_entity.pdbx_description
1 polymer ?
#
loop_
_entity_poly.entity_id
_entity_poly.type
_entity_poly.pdbx_seq_one_letter_code
_entity_poly.pdbx_strand_id
1 'polypeptide(L)'
;MVSLYSLKYWYTRRLGVIIQASVRRGISPDVWTAVGVIAAALGCGALVMGWWLLAFILLAARLGGANLDGAVARARGVSRPFGFVLNEIGDRVSDLFIMAGLVGLALRTGSSTTTVYLTLIALATATLPTFISLAAAGAGAA
;
A
#
# COMPACT_ATOMS: atom_id res chain seq x y z
N MET A 1 23.94 18.15 -0.46
CA MET A 1 22.51 17.93 -0.25
C MET A 1 22.05 16.79 -1.14
N VAL A 2 21.58 15.69 -0.55
CA VAL A 2 20.98 14.59 -1.35
C VAL A 2 19.62 15.10 -1.84
N SER A 3 19.50 15.35 -3.13
CA SER A 3 18.25 15.83 -3.74
C SER A 3 17.19 14.71 -3.65
N LEU A 4 15.93 15.05 -3.38
CA LEU A 4 14.78 14.13 -3.48
C LEU A 4 14.73 13.40 -4.85
N TYR A 5 15.27 14.03 -5.90
CA TYR A 5 15.43 13.44 -7.23
C TYR A 5 16.42 12.27 -7.26
N SER A 6 17.53 12.34 -6.52
CA SER A 6 18.49 11.23 -6.45
C SER A 6 17.94 10.03 -5.70
N LEU A 7 17.13 10.26 -4.67
CA LEU A 7 16.43 9.22 -3.93
C LEU A 7 15.38 8.51 -4.82
N LYS A 8 14.62 9.27 -5.59
CA LYS A 8 13.66 8.74 -6.57
C LYS A 8 14.36 7.88 -7.61
N TYR A 9 15.48 8.35 -8.16
CA TYR A 9 16.26 7.60 -9.15
C TYR A 9 16.82 6.29 -8.60
N TRP A 10 17.40 6.33 -7.38
CA TRP A 10 17.91 5.14 -6.69
C TRP A 10 16.80 4.11 -6.44
N TYR A 11 15.65 4.56 -5.93
CA TYR A 11 14.48 3.73 -5.68
C TYR A 11 13.95 3.07 -6.97
N THR A 12 13.77 3.86 -8.03
CA THR A 12 13.28 3.36 -9.32
C THR A 12 14.25 2.34 -9.94
N ARG A 13 15.56 2.54 -9.79
CA ARG A 13 16.56 1.59 -10.28
C ARG A 13 16.51 0.26 -9.52
N ARG A 14 16.30 0.28 -8.21
CA ARG A 14 16.14 -0.94 -7.39
C ARG A 14 14.87 -1.70 -7.76
N LEU A 15 13.77 -1.00 -7.95
CA LEU A 15 12.52 -1.59 -8.44
C LEU A 15 12.70 -2.20 -9.84
N GLY A 16 13.50 -1.61 -10.70
CA GLY A 16 13.78 -2.12 -12.04
C GLY A 16 14.33 -3.56 -12.04
N VAL A 17 15.19 -3.91 -11.10
CA VAL A 17 15.70 -5.28 -10.94
C VAL A 17 14.57 -6.26 -10.60
N ILE A 18 13.70 -5.88 -9.68
CA ILE A 18 12.56 -6.71 -9.25
C ILE A 18 11.55 -6.85 -10.39
N ILE A 19 11.27 -5.76 -11.11
CA ILE A 19 10.35 -5.75 -12.27
C ILE A 19 10.87 -6.70 -13.34
N GLN A 20 12.16 -6.59 -13.72
CA GLN A 20 12.76 -7.47 -14.72
C GLN A 20 12.77 -8.95 -14.29
N ALA A 21 13.04 -9.22 -13.01
CA ALA A 21 12.97 -10.58 -12.47
C ALA A 21 11.54 -11.12 -12.51
N SER A 22 10.54 -10.29 -12.19
CA SER A 22 9.13 -10.65 -12.26
C SER A 22 8.69 -10.95 -13.69
N VAL A 23 9.09 -10.12 -14.65
CA VAL A 23 8.81 -10.34 -16.08
C VAL A 23 9.42 -11.65 -16.57
N ARG A 24 10.71 -11.89 -16.28
CA ARG A 24 11.40 -13.12 -16.67
C ARG A 24 10.79 -14.39 -16.09
N ARG A 25 10.30 -14.32 -14.85
CA ARG A 25 9.69 -15.45 -14.14
C ARG A 25 8.19 -15.59 -14.39
N GLY A 26 7.58 -14.72 -15.19
CA GLY A 26 6.16 -14.74 -15.47
C GLY A 26 5.27 -14.41 -14.26
N ILE A 27 5.81 -13.73 -13.22
CA ILE A 27 5.06 -13.38 -12.00
C ILE A 27 3.92 -12.44 -12.36
N SER A 28 2.69 -12.79 -11.93
CA SER A 28 1.52 -11.93 -12.14
C SER A 28 1.62 -10.63 -11.35
N PRO A 29 1.15 -9.50 -11.89
CA PRO A 29 0.99 -8.26 -11.12
C PRO A 29 0.19 -8.46 -9.82
N ASP A 30 -0.85 -9.28 -9.86
CA ASP A 30 -1.74 -9.56 -8.72
C ASP A 30 -0.99 -10.18 -7.52
N VAL A 31 0.14 -10.85 -7.76
CA VAL A 31 1.01 -11.37 -6.69
C VAL A 31 1.60 -10.21 -5.86
N TRP A 32 1.98 -9.11 -6.51
CA TRP A 32 2.53 -7.95 -5.83
C TRP A 32 1.47 -7.19 -5.04
N THR A 33 0.23 -7.10 -5.55
CA THR A 33 -0.93 -6.60 -4.79
C THR A 33 -1.14 -7.47 -3.54
N ALA A 34 -1.16 -8.80 -3.68
CA ALA A 34 -1.31 -9.72 -2.55
C ALA A 34 -0.18 -9.58 -1.52
N VAL A 35 1.08 -9.45 -1.97
CA VAL A 35 2.24 -9.18 -1.10
C VAL A 35 2.04 -7.89 -0.30
N GLY A 36 1.55 -6.82 -0.94
CA GLY A 36 1.24 -5.56 -0.27
C GLY A 36 0.18 -5.71 0.82
N VAL A 37 -0.91 -6.41 0.53
CA VAL A 37 -2.01 -6.67 1.49
C VAL A 37 -1.54 -7.53 2.66
N ILE A 38 -0.81 -8.61 2.40
CA ILE A 38 -0.26 -9.48 3.44
C ILE A 38 0.72 -8.70 4.33
N ALA A 39 1.59 -7.89 3.74
CA ALA A 39 2.52 -7.06 4.50
C ALA A 39 1.77 -6.05 5.38
N ALA A 40 0.67 -5.46 4.91
CA ALA A 40 -0.16 -4.56 5.70
C ALA A 40 -0.84 -5.29 6.87
N ALA A 41 -1.37 -6.50 6.65
CA ALA A 41 -1.99 -7.32 7.68
C ALA A 41 -0.99 -7.71 8.79
N LEU A 42 0.21 -8.15 8.40
CA LEU A 42 1.29 -8.45 9.35
C LEU A 42 1.77 -7.18 10.05
N GLY A 43 1.83 -6.05 9.33
CA GLY A 43 2.16 -4.74 9.87
C GLY A 43 1.16 -4.26 10.93
N CYS A 44 -0.12 -4.53 10.74
CA CYS A 44 -1.17 -4.31 11.75
C CYS A 44 -0.81 -5.03 13.06
N GLY A 45 -0.52 -6.32 13.00
CA GLY A 45 -0.11 -7.10 14.18
C GLY A 45 1.16 -6.55 14.83
N ALA A 46 2.16 -6.19 14.04
CA ALA A 46 3.42 -5.62 14.54
C ALA A 46 3.19 -4.26 15.23
N LEU A 47 2.31 -3.41 14.70
CA LEU A 47 1.91 -2.14 15.33
C LEU A 47 1.25 -2.38 16.69
N VAL A 48 0.25 -3.27 16.74
CA VAL A 48 -0.45 -3.61 17.99
C VAL A 48 0.54 -4.14 19.04
N MET A 49 1.51 -4.97 18.62
CA MET A 49 2.53 -5.51 19.53
C MET A 49 3.60 -4.48 19.93
N GLY A 50 3.67 -3.33 19.28
CA GLY A 50 4.70 -2.32 19.51
C GLY A 50 6.07 -2.71 18.90
N TRP A 51 6.08 -3.58 17.90
CA TRP A 51 7.30 -4.01 17.20
C TRP A 51 7.63 -3.04 16.07
N TRP A 52 8.07 -1.86 16.45
CA TRP A 52 8.25 -0.70 15.55
C TRP A 52 9.12 -0.98 14.34
N LEU A 53 10.26 -1.66 14.53
CA LEU A 53 11.16 -1.96 13.41
C LEU A 53 10.51 -2.92 12.41
N LEU A 54 9.83 -3.96 12.91
CA LEU A 54 9.11 -4.91 12.06
C LEU A 54 7.95 -4.21 11.35
N ALA A 55 7.17 -3.38 12.06
CA ALA A 55 6.09 -2.60 11.46
C ALA A 55 6.63 -1.70 10.33
N PHE A 56 7.74 -1.01 10.55
CA PHE A 56 8.36 -0.17 9.52
C PHE A 56 8.78 -0.96 8.28
N ILE A 57 9.42 -2.13 8.46
CA ILE A 57 9.83 -3.01 7.36
C ILE A 57 8.60 -3.50 6.57
N LEU A 58 7.54 -3.90 7.27
CA LEU A 58 6.31 -4.38 6.64
C LEU A 58 5.55 -3.27 5.90
N LEU A 59 5.54 -2.04 6.44
CA LEU A 59 4.98 -0.87 5.75
C LEU A 59 5.79 -0.52 4.48
N ALA A 60 7.13 -0.63 4.53
CA ALA A 60 7.96 -0.45 3.35
C ALA A 60 7.69 -1.55 2.30
N ALA A 61 7.50 -2.81 2.71
CA ALA A 61 7.12 -3.90 1.83
C ALA A 61 5.73 -3.69 1.20
N ARG A 62 4.75 -3.19 1.97
CA ARG A 62 3.41 -2.79 1.47
C ARG A 62 3.52 -1.76 0.36
N LEU A 63 4.30 -0.69 0.59
CA LEU A 63 4.53 0.36 -0.41
C LEU A 63 5.25 -0.19 -1.65
N GLY A 64 6.19 -1.13 -1.47
CA GLY A 64 6.85 -1.83 -2.56
C GLY A 64 5.86 -2.62 -3.42
N GLY A 65 4.99 -3.40 -2.80
CA GLY A 65 3.94 -4.18 -3.46
C GLY A 65 3.03 -3.30 -4.33
N ALA A 66 2.50 -2.23 -3.73
CA ALA A 66 1.61 -1.27 -4.40
C ALA A 66 2.26 -0.50 -5.57
N ASN A 67 3.58 -0.45 -5.66
CA ASN A 67 4.27 0.16 -6.80
C ASN A 67 4.67 -0.88 -7.86
N LEU A 68 4.92 -2.13 -7.43
CA LEU A 68 5.41 -3.19 -8.31
C LEU A 68 4.31 -3.77 -9.19
N ASP A 69 3.07 -3.91 -8.70
CA ASP A 69 1.96 -4.48 -9.46
C ASP A 69 1.69 -3.72 -10.76
N GLY A 70 1.48 -2.41 -10.68
CA GLY A 70 1.29 -1.55 -11.85
C GLY A 70 2.52 -1.49 -12.76
N ALA A 71 3.73 -1.50 -12.18
CA ALA A 71 4.97 -1.48 -12.96
C ALA A 71 5.18 -2.81 -13.72
N VAL A 72 4.92 -3.95 -13.09
CA VAL A 72 4.99 -5.27 -13.72
C VAL A 72 3.90 -5.43 -14.78
N ALA A 73 2.66 -4.96 -14.51
CA ALA A 73 1.57 -4.99 -15.49
C ALA A 73 1.94 -4.25 -16.77
N ARG A 74 2.48 -3.03 -16.64
CA ARG A 74 2.96 -2.23 -17.79
C ARG A 74 4.11 -2.92 -18.51
N ALA A 75 5.11 -3.42 -17.79
CA ALA A 75 6.28 -4.07 -18.37
C ALA A 75 5.95 -5.37 -19.10
N ARG A 76 4.89 -6.07 -18.70
CA ARG A 76 4.40 -7.28 -19.36
C ARG A 76 3.34 -7.03 -20.44
N GLY A 77 2.86 -5.78 -20.60
CA GLY A 77 1.76 -5.49 -21.52
C GLY A 77 0.43 -6.16 -21.14
N VAL A 78 0.22 -6.51 -19.87
CA VAL A 78 -0.97 -7.22 -19.36
C VAL A 78 -1.89 -6.34 -18.54
N SER A 79 -1.83 -5.02 -18.75
CA SER A 79 -2.77 -4.09 -18.11
C SER A 79 -4.20 -4.40 -18.50
N ARG A 80 -5.08 -4.56 -17.50
CA ARG A 80 -6.49 -4.92 -17.68
C ARG A 80 -7.35 -4.16 -16.66
N PRO A 81 -8.60 -3.80 -17.02
CA PRO A 81 -9.51 -3.07 -16.14
C PRO A 81 -9.70 -3.75 -14.78
N PHE A 82 -9.85 -5.08 -14.78
CA PHE A 82 -9.98 -5.84 -13.53
C PHE A 82 -8.74 -5.77 -12.64
N GLY A 83 -7.54 -5.76 -13.23
CA GLY A 83 -6.29 -5.59 -12.47
C GLY A 83 -6.21 -4.21 -11.78
N PHE A 84 -6.71 -3.17 -12.43
CA PHE A 84 -6.83 -1.85 -11.81
C PHE A 84 -7.76 -1.87 -10.59
N VAL A 85 -8.94 -2.46 -10.72
CA VAL A 85 -9.91 -2.57 -9.61
C VAL A 85 -9.33 -3.40 -8.46
N LEU A 86 -8.66 -4.51 -8.77
CA LEU A 86 -8.03 -5.38 -7.76
C LEU A 86 -6.94 -4.62 -6.98
N ASN A 87 -6.11 -3.85 -7.67
CA ASN A 87 -5.09 -3.02 -7.05
C ASN A 87 -5.73 -1.96 -6.12
N GLU A 88 -6.74 -1.24 -6.61
CA GLU A 88 -7.44 -0.21 -5.84
C GLU A 88 -8.08 -0.79 -4.56
N ILE A 89 -8.74 -1.96 -4.67
CA ILE A 89 -9.29 -2.68 -3.51
C ILE A 89 -8.16 -3.11 -2.57
N GLY A 90 -7.07 -3.67 -3.08
CA GLY A 90 -5.92 -4.09 -2.30
C GLY A 90 -5.30 -2.95 -1.50
N ASP A 91 -5.18 -1.78 -2.10
CA ASP A 91 -4.71 -0.57 -1.41
C ASP A 91 -5.63 -0.16 -0.26
N ARG A 92 -6.96 -0.19 -0.47
CA ARG A 92 -7.93 0.14 0.60
C ARG A 92 -7.90 -0.86 1.75
N VAL A 93 -7.87 -2.15 1.42
CA VAL A 93 -7.75 -3.21 2.45
C VAL A 93 -6.45 -3.05 3.24
N SER A 94 -5.35 -2.71 2.57
CA SER A 94 -4.06 -2.42 3.22
C SER A 94 -4.15 -1.22 4.17
N ASP A 95 -4.78 -0.13 3.74
CA ASP A 95 -4.97 1.07 4.55
C ASP A 95 -5.84 0.76 5.79
N LEU A 96 -6.89 -0.05 5.65
CA LEU A 96 -7.73 -0.51 6.76
C LEU A 96 -6.90 -1.30 7.79
N PHE A 97 -6.02 -2.23 7.35
CA PHE A 97 -5.15 -2.96 8.26
C PHE A 97 -4.20 -2.04 9.03
N ILE A 98 -3.57 -1.09 8.35
CA ILE A 98 -2.63 -0.16 8.99
C ILE A 98 -3.36 0.69 10.04
N MET A 99 -4.51 1.24 9.70
CA MET A 99 -5.29 2.06 10.62
C MET A 99 -5.84 1.25 11.80
N ALA A 100 -6.29 0.02 11.55
CA ALA A 100 -6.68 -0.90 12.62
C ALA A 100 -5.52 -1.19 13.58
N GLY A 101 -4.30 -1.35 13.03
CA GLY A 101 -3.08 -1.50 13.83
C GLY A 101 -2.79 -0.28 14.72
N LEU A 102 -2.96 0.93 14.18
CA LEU A 102 -2.79 2.17 14.94
C LEU A 102 -3.84 2.33 16.04
N VAL A 103 -5.11 2.01 15.75
CA VAL A 103 -6.18 2.00 16.76
C VAL A 103 -5.88 0.97 17.85
N GLY A 104 -5.51 -0.25 17.47
CA GLY A 104 -5.13 -1.30 18.43
C GLY A 104 -3.95 -0.92 19.31
N LEU A 105 -2.93 -0.26 18.74
CA LEU A 105 -1.81 0.30 19.48
C LEU A 105 -2.28 1.37 20.48
N ALA A 106 -3.11 2.32 20.03
CA ALA A 106 -3.63 3.40 20.88
C ALA A 106 -4.43 2.85 22.07
N LEU A 107 -5.28 1.86 21.83
CA LEU A 107 -6.04 1.18 22.88
C LEU A 107 -5.11 0.42 23.85
N ARG A 108 -4.13 -0.30 23.33
CA ARG A 108 -3.17 -1.05 24.16
C ARG A 108 -2.31 -0.15 25.04
N THR A 109 -1.92 1.00 24.55
CA THR A 109 -1.08 1.96 25.30
C THR A 109 -1.86 2.88 26.22
N GLY A 110 -3.18 2.73 26.32
CA GLY A 110 -4.02 3.60 27.13
C GLY A 110 -4.07 5.05 26.61
N SER A 111 -3.93 5.23 25.29
CA SER A 111 -4.03 6.55 24.67
C SER A 111 -5.37 7.20 24.92
N SER A 112 -5.41 8.53 24.91
CA SER A 112 -6.64 9.28 25.12
C SER A 112 -7.72 8.93 24.10
N THR A 113 -8.97 9.01 24.51
CA THR A 113 -10.13 8.84 23.61
C THR A 113 -10.04 9.76 22.39
N THR A 114 -9.52 10.96 22.55
CA THR A 114 -9.26 11.90 21.46
C THR A 114 -8.32 11.32 20.41
N THR A 115 -7.24 10.67 20.82
CA THR A 115 -6.28 10.01 19.89
C THR A 115 -6.98 8.92 19.08
N VAL A 116 -7.81 8.10 19.71
CA VAL A 116 -8.58 7.06 19.02
C VAL A 116 -9.53 7.67 17.99
N TYR A 117 -10.30 8.72 18.37
CA TYR A 117 -11.19 9.40 17.44
C TYR A 117 -10.45 10.03 16.26
N LEU A 118 -9.31 10.70 16.50
CA LEU A 118 -8.51 11.28 15.41
C LEU A 118 -7.99 10.20 14.45
N THR A 119 -7.59 9.04 14.96
CA THR A 119 -7.17 7.92 14.11
C THR A 119 -8.33 7.37 13.26
N LEU A 120 -9.54 7.27 13.83
CA LEU A 120 -10.73 6.85 13.10
C LEU A 120 -11.15 7.87 12.04
N ILE A 121 -11.05 9.16 12.33
CA ILE A 121 -11.29 10.23 11.35
C ILE A 121 -10.27 10.17 10.22
N ALA A 122 -8.99 9.96 10.54
CA ALA A 122 -7.94 9.79 9.55
C ALA A 122 -8.20 8.57 8.64
N LEU A 123 -8.68 7.45 9.21
CA LEU A 123 -9.12 6.28 8.44
C LEU A 123 -10.26 6.63 7.47
N ALA A 124 -11.30 7.29 7.96
CA ALA A 124 -12.44 7.68 7.13
C ALA A 124 -12.01 8.61 5.98
N THR A 125 -11.14 9.59 6.26
CA THR A 125 -10.65 10.52 5.24
C THR A 125 -9.70 9.87 4.24
N ALA A 126 -8.91 8.87 4.65
CA ALA A 126 -8.01 8.13 3.75
C ALA A 126 -8.77 7.31 2.69
N THR A 127 -10.05 7.01 2.89
CA THR A 127 -10.88 6.30 1.90
C THR A 127 -11.45 7.23 0.82
N LEU A 128 -11.55 8.54 1.07
CA LEU A 128 -12.16 9.51 0.16
C LEU A 128 -11.52 9.57 -1.23
N PRO A 129 -10.17 9.57 -1.39
CA PRO A 129 -9.56 9.61 -2.73
C PRO A 129 -10.01 8.47 -3.63
N THR A 130 -10.27 7.29 -3.08
CA THR A 130 -10.77 6.15 -3.85
C THR A 130 -12.17 6.36 -4.37
N PHE A 131 -13.07 6.85 -3.51
CA PHE A 131 -14.43 7.15 -3.97
C PHE A 131 -14.42 8.20 -5.07
N ILE A 132 -13.58 9.22 -4.95
CA ILE A 132 -13.42 10.25 -5.99
C ILE A 132 -12.86 9.64 -7.27
N SER A 133 -11.81 8.81 -7.18
CA SER A 133 -11.20 8.14 -8.33
C SER A 133 -12.17 7.20 -9.05
N LEU A 134 -12.91 6.38 -8.30
CA LEU A 134 -13.90 5.47 -8.88
C LEU A 134 -15.09 6.23 -9.49
N ALA A 135 -15.55 7.30 -8.83
CA ALA A 135 -16.60 8.15 -9.37
C ALA A 135 -16.18 8.85 -10.66
N ALA A 136 -14.96 9.38 -10.72
CA ALA A 136 -14.38 10.00 -11.91
C ALA A 136 -14.26 8.99 -13.06
N ALA A 137 -13.77 7.79 -12.79
CA ALA A 137 -13.69 6.70 -13.78
C ALA A 137 -15.08 6.29 -14.30
N GLY A 138 -16.07 6.20 -13.40
CA GLY A 138 -17.46 5.90 -13.76
C GLY A 138 -18.13 6.99 -14.57
N ALA A 139 -17.73 8.26 -14.37
CA ALA A 139 -18.23 9.41 -15.13
C ALA A 139 -17.53 9.62 -16.49
N GLY A 140 -16.56 8.76 -16.88
CA GLY A 140 -15.78 8.89 -18.11
C GLY A 140 -14.80 10.07 -18.11
N ALA A 141 -14.42 10.57 -16.93
CA ALA A 141 -13.49 11.68 -16.74
C ALA A 141 -12.03 11.22 -16.52
N ALA A 142 -11.74 9.95 -16.77
CA ALA A 142 -10.41 9.36 -16.61
C ALA A 142 -9.72 9.10 -17.96
#